data_ad0159f83713d21d80cccf4ea328000d
#
_entry.id   ad0159f83713d21d80cccf4ea328000d
#
_cell.length_a   1.000
_cell.length_b   1.000
_cell.length_c   1.000
_cell.angle_alpha   90.00
_cell.angle_beta   90.00
_cell.angle_gamma   90.00
#
_symmetry.space_group_name_H-M   'P 1'
#
loop_
_entity.id
_entity.type
_entity.pdbx_description
1 polymer ?
#
loop_
_entity_poly.entity_id
_entity_poly.type
_entity_poly.pdbx_seq_one_letter_code
_entity_poly.pdbx_strand_id
1 'polypeptide(L)'
;MEQSKKYRNVFPSLALSFPVGKVQMQVTYATDIRRPSYNELRNGVQYDNRYTYETGNPFLVSSISNNIGYALSWKWLNIQLSYSHNANGICTVVKTYKNDPMKSLAIPENTKSYDKFTLSSSVSHTFGFWSPSVDMFLSKQWFKMNTSDGDKLNAPVFVVEANNIFNLKWMIATFSITGQTEGHIANQFVRKGFLGCDLTLTKSLFNEKLKIQFEAIDLFHTANTHVKIYSGANRTTWIDSLSSSTFSLSLRYTFNSYSNKYKGSSAGESQRNRIN
;
A
#
# COMPACT_ATOMS: atom_id res chain seq x y z
N MET A 1 24.68 28.53 1.95
CA MET A 1 23.77 28.90 3.06
C MET A 1 23.44 27.63 3.85
N GLU A 2 23.94 27.54 5.06
CA GLU A 2 23.52 26.46 5.98
C GLU A 2 22.16 26.82 6.57
N GLN A 3 21.13 26.06 6.28
CA GLN A 3 19.83 26.17 6.95
C GLN A 3 19.77 25.20 8.13
N SER A 4 19.97 25.69 9.33
CA SER A 4 19.72 24.94 10.55
C SER A 4 18.29 25.19 11.02
N LYS A 5 17.43 24.16 10.98
CA LYS A 5 16.06 24.22 11.50
C LYS A 5 15.99 23.43 12.80
N LYS A 6 15.64 24.09 13.92
CA LYS A 6 15.37 23.41 15.19
C LYS A 6 13.88 23.14 15.33
N TYR A 7 13.50 21.88 15.51
CA TYR A 7 12.11 21.48 15.72
C TYR A 7 11.94 20.99 17.17
N ARG A 8 10.88 21.47 17.84
CA ARG A 8 10.40 20.92 19.10
C ARG A 8 8.95 20.54 18.91
N ASN A 9 8.66 19.26 18.87
CA ASN A 9 7.29 18.75 18.69
C ASN A 9 7.02 17.71 19.78
N VAL A 10 5.79 17.70 20.27
CA VAL A 10 5.27 16.68 21.18
C VAL A 10 4.41 15.73 20.35
N PHE A 11 4.61 14.44 20.51
CA PHE A 11 3.88 13.39 19.78
C PHE A 11 3.08 12.55 20.77
N PRO A 12 1.90 13.01 21.20
CA PRO A 12 1.07 12.24 22.10
C PRO A 12 0.53 10.99 21.42
N SER A 13 0.46 9.90 22.17
CA SER A 13 -0.20 8.67 21.76
C SER A 13 -0.99 8.09 22.92
N LEU A 14 -2.17 7.52 22.61
CA LEU A 14 -3.05 6.86 23.56
C LEU A 14 -3.61 5.60 22.88
N ALA A 15 -3.61 4.49 23.60
CA ALA A 15 -4.26 3.27 23.18
C ALA A 15 -5.07 2.70 24.34
N LEU A 16 -6.36 2.49 24.13
CA LEU A 16 -7.26 1.87 25.09
C LEU A 16 -7.83 0.61 24.45
N SER A 17 -7.62 -0.54 25.08
CA SER A 17 -8.14 -1.82 24.65
C SER A 17 -9.03 -2.41 25.75
N PHE A 18 -10.22 -2.84 25.40
CA PHE A 18 -11.19 -3.38 26.34
C PHE A 18 -12.11 -4.42 25.68
N PRO A 19 -12.47 -5.48 26.39
CA PRO A 19 -13.45 -6.45 25.91
C PRO A 19 -14.88 -5.98 26.21
N VAL A 20 -15.78 -6.19 25.25
CA VAL A 20 -17.23 -6.05 25.45
C VAL A 20 -17.87 -7.40 25.09
N GLY A 21 -18.14 -8.19 26.10
CA GLY A 21 -18.58 -9.58 25.92
C GLY A 21 -17.51 -10.42 25.20
N LYS A 22 -17.81 -10.87 23.97
CA LYS A 22 -16.86 -11.66 23.13
C LYS A 22 -16.15 -10.80 22.08
N VAL A 23 -16.36 -9.50 22.10
CA VAL A 23 -15.78 -8.55 21.15
C VAL A 23 -14.61 -7.85 21.81
N GLN A 24 -13.45 -7.82 21.14
CA GLN A 24 -12.31 -7.00 21.52
C GLN A 24 -12.41 -5.66 20.80
N MET A 25 -12.31 -4.58 21.55
CA MET A 25 -12.36 -3.21 21.03
C MET A 25 -11.09 -2.47 21.40
N GLN A 26 -10.64 -1.62 20.49
CA GLN A 26 -9.50 -0.74 20.70
C GLN A 26 -9.80 0.65 20.15
N VAL A 27 -9.47 1.68 20.92
CA VAL A 27 -9.47 3.07 20.49
C VAL A 27 -8.02 3.58 20.58
N THR A 28 -7.57 4.23 19.52
CA THR A 28 -6.21 4.77 19.45
C THR A 28 -6.24 6.23 19.04
N TYR A 29 -5.31 7.00 19.59
CA TYR A 29 -4.94 8.30 19.09
C TYR A 29 -3.42 8.37 18.98
N ALA A 30 -2.90 8.87 17.86
CA ALA A 30 -1.47 9.06 17.67
C ALA A 30 -1.20 10.29 16.80
N THR A 31 -0.15 11.02 17.15
CA THR A 31 0.42 12.07 16.31
C THR A 31 1.72 11.57 15.71
N ASP A 32 1.80 11.55 14.39
CA ASP A 32 2.96 11.12 13.64
C ASP A 32 3.60 12.28 12.90
N ILE A 33 4.92 12.22 12.73
CA ILE A 33 5.68 13.18 11.93
C ILE A 33 6.45 12.46 10.83
N ARG A 34 6.29 12.95 9.59
CA ARG A 34 7.14 12.58 8.46
C ARG A 34 8.07 13.73 8.12
N ARG A 35 9.36 13.55 8.39
CA ARG A 35 10.38 14.50 7.95
C ARG A 35 10.71 14.27 6.48
N PRO A 36 10.96 15.34 5.70
CA PRO A 36 11.48 15.19 4.35
C PRO A 36 12.78 14.38 4.36
N SER A 37 12.94 13.50 3.40
CA SER A 37 14.18 12.77 3.17
C SER A 37 15.27 13.69 2.60
N TYR A 38 16.53 13.30 2.71
CA TYR A 38 17.64 14.06 2.08
C TYR A 38 17.47 14.22 0.58
N ASN A 39 16.90 13.23 -0.07
CA ASN A 39 16.61 13.27 -1.51
C ASN A 39 15.52 14.29 -1.84
N GLU A 40 14.49 14.41 -1.00
CA GLU A 40 13.44 15.42 -1.14
C GLU A 40 13.95 16.84 -0.85
N LEU A 41 15.01 16.99 -0.06
CA LEU A 41 15.63 18.28 0.29
C LEU A 41 16.79 18.69 -0.64
N ARG A 42 17.22 17.84 -1.57
CA ARG A 42 18.34 18.14 -2.47
C ARG A 42 18.07 19.42 -3.28
N ASN A 43 19.12 20.16 -3.60
CA ASN A 43 19.04 21.38 -4.41
C ASN A 43 19.51 21.17 -5.86
N GLY A 44 19.95 19.96 -6.21
CA GLY A 44 20.40 19.62 -7.56
C GLY A 44 19.26 19.16 -8.44
N VAL A 45 19.28 19.57 -9.71
CA VAL A 45 18.38 19.05 -10.74
C VAL A 45 19.02 17.79 -11.32
N GLN A 46 18.31 16.68 -11.28
CA GLN A 46 18.69 15.41 -11.91
C GLN A 46 18.03 15.32 -13.27
N TYR A 47 18.81 14.94 -14.26
CA TYR A 47 18.35 14.62 -15.61
C TYR A 47 17.86 13.17 -15.62
N ASP A 48 16.61 12.95 -15.95
CA ASP A 48 16.04 11.62 -16.11
C ASP A 48 15.97 11.23 -17.59
N ASN A 49 15.41 12.10 -18.41
CA ASN A 49 15.39 11.96 -19.87
C ASN A 49 15.22 13.33 -20.55
N ARG A 50 15.17 13.35 -21.90
CA ARG A 50 15.09 14.58 -22.70
C ARG A 50 13.96 15.54 -22.29
N TYR A 51 12.89 15.02 -21.72
CA TYR A 51 11.67 15.79 -21.39
C TYR A 51 11.40 15.86 -19.90
N THR A 52 12.11 15.09 -19.08
CA THR A 52 11.82 14.95 -17.65
C THR A 52 13.05 15.22 -16.80
N TYR A 53 12.89 16.08 -15.84
CA TYR A 53 13.87 16.47 -14.85
C TYR A 53 13.28 16.29 -13.46
N GLU A 54 14.11 16.00 -12.48
CA GLU A 54 13.73 15.91 -11.08
C GLU A 54 14.59 16.80 -10.21
N THR A 55 14.00 17.36 -9.16
CA THR A 55 14.73 18.10 -8.12
C THR A 55 14.11 17.85 -6.76
N GLY A 56 14.86 18.13 -5.70
CA GLY A 56 14.29 18.26 -4.37
C GLY A 56 13.82 19.70 -4.11
N ASN A 57 13.36 19.94 -2.88
CA ASN A 57 12.91 21.23 -2.41
C ASN A 57 13.45 21.47 -1.00
N PRO A 58 14.50 22.29 -0.83
CA PRO A 58 15.08 22.58 0.49
C PRO A 58 14.13 23.28 1.45
N PHE A 59 13.02 23.84 0.96
CA PHE A 59 12.04 24.57 1.75
C PHE A 59 10.94 23.68 2.33
N LEU A 60 10.98 22.38 2.09
CA LEU A 60 10.01 21.46 2.66
C LEU A 60 10.01 21.53 4.19
N VAL A 61 8.81 21.50 4.74
CA VAL A 61 8.57 21.32 6.17
C VAL A 61 8.04 19.93 6.44
N SER A 62 8.19 19.46 7.69
CA SER A 62 7.69 18.16 8.10
C SER A 62 6.17 18.07 8.01
N SER A 63 5.66 16.95 7.53
CA SER A 63 4.25 16.61 7.59
C SER A 63 3.90 16.07 8.98
N ILE A 64 2.77 16.50 9.51
CA ILE A 64 2.22 16.04 10.80
C ILE A 64 0.85 15.44 10.54
N SER A 65 0.63 14.24 11.08
CA SER A 65 -0.64 13.51 10.99
C SER A 65 -1.18 13.24 12.38
N ASN A 66 -2.41 13.66 12.65
CA ASN A 66 -3.16 13.29 13.84
C ASN A 66 -4.16 12.20 13.46
N ASN A 67 -4.02 11.03 14.07
CA ASN A 67 -4.77 9.83 13.70
C ASN A 67 -5.64 9.39 14.87
N ILE A 68 -6.93 9.19 14.62
CA ILE A 68 -7.87 8.54 15.52
C ILE A 68 -8.25 7.22 14.90
N GLY A 69 -8.06 6.12 15.63
CA GLY A 69 -8.38 4.77 15.18
C GLY A 69 -9.38 4.08 16.10
N TYR A 70 -10.24 3.28 15.51
CA TYR A 70 -11.11 2.34 16.21
C TYR A 70 -10.97 0.97 15.56
N ALA A 71 -10.70 -0.05 16.37
CA ALA A 71 -10.61 -1.44 15.90
C ALA A 71 -11.58 -2.31 16.69
N LEU A 72 -12.22 -3.23 15.99
CA LEU A 72 -13.12 -4.23 16.53
C LEU A 72 -12.71 -5.60 15.98
N SER A 73 -12.55 -6.57 16.87
CA SER A 73 -12.29 -7.96 16.52
C SER A 73 -13.29 -8.88 17.20
N TRP A 74 -14.01 -9.66 16.40
CA TRP A 74 -14.98 -10.62 16.87
C TRP A 74 -14.92 -11.91 16.06
N LYS A 75 -14.47 -12.99 16.69
CA LYS A 75 -14.32 -14.30 16.04
C LYS A 75 -13.56 -14.19 14.69
N TRP A 76 -14.30 -14.26 13.59
CA TRP A 76 -13.86 -14.25 12.20
C TRP A 76 -13.96 -12.87 11.52
N LEU A 77 -14.45 -11.85 12.24
CA LEU A 77 -14.64 -10.48 11.74
C LEU A 77 -13.68 -9.51 12.41
N ASN A 78 -12.93 -8.75 11.62
CA ASN A 78 -12.14 -7.62 12.06
C ASN A 78 -12.59 -6.37 11.30
N ILE A 79 -12.78 -5.26 12.01
CA ILE A 79 -13.12 -3.96 11.44
C ILE A 79 -12.18 -2.92 12.00
N GLN A 80 -11.66 -2.06 11.13
CA GLN A 80 -10.83 -0.92 11.51
C GLN A 80 -11.36 0.35 10.85
N LEU A 81 -11.60 1.38 11.64
CA LEU A 81 -11.93 2.72 11.22
C LEU A 81 -10.76 3.63 11.56
N SER A 82 -10.39 4.51 10.66
CA SER A 82 -9.35 5.52 10.94
C SER A 82 -9.75 6.85 10.32
N TYR A 83 -9.58 7.89 11.11
CA TYR A 83 -9.64 9.27 10.65
C TYR A 83 -8.29 9.94 10.88
N SER A 84 -7.78 10.61 9.85
CA SER A 84 -6.48 11.28 9.88
C SER A 84 -6.64 12.72 9.43
N HIS A 85 -6.14 13.66 10.26
CA HIS A 85 -5.92 15.04 9.86
C HIS A 85 -4.44 15.24 9.52
N ASN A 86 -4.14 15.57 8.27
CA ASN A 86 -2.79 15.68 7.76
C ASN A 86 -2.46 17.15 7.48
N ALA A 87 -1.43 17.68 8.15
CA ALA A 87 -0.90 19.01 7.91
C ALA A 87 0.43 18.94 7.15
N ASN A 88 0.60 19.80 6.16
CA ASN A 88 1.82 19.91 5.35
C ASN A 88 2.24 18.58 4.70
N GLY A 89 1.30 17.78 4.22
CA GLY A 89 1.61 16.56 3.47
C GLY A 89 2.60 16.86 2.33
N ILE A 90 3.49 15.91 2.03
CA ILE A 90 4.47 16.09 0.95
C ILE A 90 4.01 15.24 -0.24
N CYS A 91 3.83 15.88 -1.39
CA CYS A 91 3.54 15.21 -2.65
C CYS A 91 4.40 15.75 -3.79
N THR A 92 4.71 14.90 -4.76
CA THR A 92 5.41 15.32 -5.97
C THR A 92 4.44 16.04 -6.92
N VAL A 93 4.80 17.24 -7.33
CA VAL A 93 4.11 18.00 -8.37
C VAL A 93 5.01 18.12 -9.60
N VAL A 94 4.41 18.24 -10.77
CA VAL A 94 5.14 18.43 -12.03
C VAL A 94 4.92 19.84 -12.54
N LYS A 95 6.01 20.59 -12.76
CA LYS A 95 6.04 21.95 -13.28
C LYS A 95 6.74 21.99 -14.62
N THR A 96 6.54 23.06 -15.38
CA THR A 96 7.32 23.32 -16.59
C THR A 96 8.76 23.68 -16.20
N TYR A 97 9.74 23.05 -16.83
CA TYR A 97 11.15 23.31 -16.57
C TYR A 97 11.65 24.47 -17.46
N LYS A 98 12.22 25.48 -16.82
CA LYS A 98 12.80 26.68 -17.49
C LYS A 98 11.85 27.34 -18.55
N ASN A 99 10.56 27.36 -18.25
CA ASN A 99 9.53 27.90 -19.16
C ASN A 99 9.45 27.19 -20.52
N ASP A 100 10.03 26.03 -20.68
CA ASP A 100 9.93 25.21 -21.88
C ASP A 100 8.74 24.22 -21.72
N PRO A 101 7.65 24.40 -22.47
CA PRO A 101 6.45 23.57 -22.34
C PRO A 101 6.68 22.09 -22.69
N MET A 102 7.78 21.79 -23.37
CA MET A 102 8.16 20.41 -23.71
C MET A 102 8.92 19.71 -22.59
N LYS A 103 9.32 20.43 -21.53
CA LYS A 103 10.12 19.89 -20.43
C LYS A 103 9.40 19.98 -19.10
N SER A 104 9.36 18.87 -18.41
CA SER A 104 8.73 18.71 -17.10
C SER A 104 9.77 18.63 -15.97
N LEU A 105 9.48 19.25 -14.85
CA LEU A 105 10.26 19.18 -13.62
C LEU A 105 9.40 18.58 -12.50
N ALA A 106 9.72 17.39 -12.04
CA ALA A 106 9.14 16.79 -10.85
C ALA A 106 9.80 17.37 -9.59
N ILE A 107 9.00 17.93 -8.68
CA ILE A 107 9.46 18.57 -7.45
C ILE A 107 8.53 18.22 -6.28
N PRO A 108 9.03 17.83 -5.10
CA PRO A 108 8.21 17.65 -3.92
C PRO A 108 7.78 19.00 -3.33
N GLU A 109 6.50 19.11 -2.98
CA GLU A 109 5.91 20.29 -2.34
C GLU A 109 5.03 19.91 -1.16
N ASN A 110 4.93 20.83 -0.17
CA ASN A 110 3.97 20.65 0.90
C ASN A 110 2.55 21.00 0.42
N THR A 111 1.59 20.13 0.78
CA THR A 111 0.17 20.38 0.55
C THR A 111 -0.43 21.21 1.67
N LYS A 112 -1.63 21.77 1.44
CA LYS A 112 -2.49 22.25 2.52
C LYS A 112 -2.94 21.09 3.38
N SER A 113 -3.47 21.40 4.58
CA SER A 113 -4.09 20.39 5.43
C SER A 113 -5.25 19.72 4.71
N TYR A 114 -5.38 18.41 4.92
CA TYR A 114 -6.48 17.61 4.41
C TYR A 114 -6.84 16.49 5.37
N ASP A 115 -8.07 16.05 5.27
CA ASP A 115 -8.63 14.97 6.07
C ASP A 115 -8.74 13.69 5.25
N LYS A 116 -8.60 12.56 5.90
CA LYS A 116 -8.75 11.24 5.31
C LYS A 116 -9.48 10.31 6.26
N PHE A 117 -10.47 9.61 5.74
CA PHE A 117 -11.16 8.52 6.41
C PHE A 117 -10.86 7.21 5.72
N THR A 118 -10.61 6.16 6.51
CA THR A 118 -10.46 4.79 6.00
C THR A 118 -11.30 3.82 6.82
N LEU A 119 -11.89 2.88 6.13
CA LEU A 119 -12.57 1.72 6.71
C LEU A 119 -11.94 0.47 6.10
N SER A 120 -11.43 -0.42 6.94
CA SER A 120 -10.98 -1.75 6.55
C SER A 120 -11.83 -2.79 7.28
N SER A 121 -12.18 -3.85 6.60
CA SER A 121 -12.88 -5.00 7.17
C SER A 121 -12.31 -6.28 6.60
N SER A 122 -12.04 -7.24 7.46
CA SER A 122 -11.55 -8.58 7.11
C SER A 122 -12.46 -9.62 7.72
N VAL A 123 -12.91 -10.55 6.88
CA VAL A 123 -13.75 -11.68 7.25
C VAL A 123 -13.07 -12.96 6.76
N SER A 124 -12.80 -13.91 7.66
CA SER A 124 -12.23 -15.20 7.28
C SER A 124 -12.79 -16.32 8.15
N HIS A 125 -13.19 -17.42 7.51
CA HIS A 125 -13.68 -18.59 8.21
C HIS A 125 -13.38 -19.86 7.41
N THR A 126 -13.29 -20.99 8.10
CA THR A 126 -13.07 -22.29 7.44
C THR A 126 -14.30 -23.16 7.58
N PHE A 127 -14.86 -23.59 6.45
CA PHE A 127 -16.00 -24.52 6.34
C PHE A 127 -15.52 -25.87 5.79
N GLY A 128 -14.92 -26.69 6.63
CA GLY A 128 -14.38 -27.98 6.22
C GLY A 128 -13.27 -27.86 5.16
N PHE A 129 -13.57 -28.21 3.91
CA PHE A 129 -12.62 -28.12 2.80
C PHE A 129 -12.50 -26.73 2.19
N TRP A 130 -13.38 -25.78 2.50
CA TRP A 130 -13.43 -24.44 1.95
C TRP A 130 -13.10 -23.38 3.01
N SER A 131 -12.12 -22.56 2.72
CA SER A 131 -11.67 -21.46 3.58
C SER A 131 -11.75 -20.13 2.81
N PRO A 132 -12.91 -19.46 2.81
CA PRO A 132 -13.05 -18.13 2.24
C PRO A 132 -12.44 -17.06 3.14
N SER A 133 -11.86 -16.03 2.53
CA SER A 133 -11.56 -14.75 3.16
C SER A 133 -11.99 -13.60 2.26
N VAL A 134 -12.50 -12.53 2.86
CA VAL A 134 -12.86 -11.31 2.16
C VAL A 134 -12.29 -10.13 2.92
N ASP A 135 -11.48 -9.35 2.23
CA ASP A 135 -10.91 -8.11 2.72
C ASP A 135 -11.51 -6.94 1.94
N MET A 136 -12.00 -5.93 2.66
CA MET A 136 -12.60 -4.75 2.09
C MET A 136 -11.89 -3.51 2.61
N PHE A 137 -11.64 -2.56 1.73
CA PHE A 137 -11.01 -1.30 2.05
C PHE A 137 -11.74 -0.15 1.37
N LEU A 138 -12.16 0.83 2.15
CA LEU A 138 -12.73 2.10 1.69
C LEU A 138 -11.85 3.25 2.15
N SER A 139 -11.46 4.13 1.24
CA SER A 139 -10.73 5.35 1.54
C SER A 139 -11.45 6.55 0.95
N LYS A 140 -11.68 7.55 1.77
CA LYS A 140 -12.23 8.86 1.39
C LYS A 140 -11.31 9.94 1.92
N GLN A 141 -10.95 10.87 1.03
CA GLN A 141 -10.15 12.03 1.41
C GLN A 141 -10.89 13.32 1.06
N TRP A 142 -10.58 14.41 1.77
CA TRP A 142 -11.00 15.77 1.47
C TRP A 142 -9.76 16.59 1.14
N PHE A 143 -9.19 16.31 -0.05
CA PHE A 143 -7.93 16.85 -0.52
C PHE A 143 -8.16 17.91 -1.58
N LYS A 144 -7.50 19.08 -1.43
CA LYS A 144 -7.43 20.14 -2.43
C LYS A 144 -5.99 20.39 -2.81
N MET A 145 -5.73 20.42 -4.09
CA MET A 145 -4.42 20.85 -4.57
C MET A 145 -4.23 22.38 -4.42
N ASN A 146 -2.99 22.77 -4.26
CA ASN A 146 -2.57 24.19 -4.20
C ASN A 146 -2.47 24.78 -5.62
N THR A 147 -3.55 24.74 -6.38
CA THR A 147 -3.60 25.16 -7.79
C THR A 147 -4.66 26.21 -8.00
N SER A 148 -4.52 27.02 -9.05
CA SER A 148 -5.52 28.03 -9.46
C SER A 148 -6.90 27.43 -9.69
N ASP A 149 -6.96 26.17 -10.16
CA ASP A 149 -8.20 25.51 -10.54
C ASP A 149 -8.88 24.80 -9.35
N GLY A 150 -8.20 24.71 -8.20
CA GLY A 150 -8.76 24.22 -6.94
C GLY A 150 -9.35 22.81 -7.04
N ASP A 151 -8.69 21.93 -7.80
CA ASP A 151 -9.17 20.55 -8.02
C ASP A 151 -9.51 19.85 -6.71
N LYS A 152 -10.75 19.44 -6.57
CA LYS A 152 -11.23 18.64 -5.45
C LYS A 152 -10.97 17.18 -5.78
N LEU A 153 -9.91 16.63 -5.19
CA LEU A 153 -9.53 15.21 -5.38
C LEU A 153 -10.15 14.36 -4.27
N ASN A 154 -11.48 14.23 -4.31
CA ASN A 154 -12.27 13.70 -3.20
C ASN A 154 -13.07 12.43 -3.55
N ALA A 155 -12.93 11.85 -4.75
CA ALA A 155 -13.62 10.62 -5.08
C ALA A 155 -13.13 9.47 -4.17
N PRO A 156 -14.03 8.71 -3.51
CA PRO A 156 -13.62 7.59 -2.68
C PRO A 156 -13.05 6.46 -3.52
N VAL A 157 -12.17 5.66 -2.92
CA VAL A 157 -11.67 4.39 -3.47
C VAL A 157 -12.20 3.26 -2.63
N PHE A 158 -12.81 2.27 -3.26
CA PHE A 158 -13.19 1.01 -2.65
C PHE A 158 -12.40 -0.11 -3.29
N VAL A 159 -11.82 -0.99 -2.46
CA VAL A 159 -11.09 -2.19 -2.87
C VAL A 159 -11.73 -3.38 -2.17
N VAL A 160 -11.92 -4.46 -2.88
CA VAL A 160 -12.34 -5.75 -2.32
C VAL A 160 -11.41 -6.83 -2.84
N GLU A 161 -10.95 -7.68 -1.93
CA GLU A 161 -10.19 -8.88 -2.23
C GLU A 161 -10.92 -10.08 -1.61
N ALA A 162 -11.25 -11.07 -2.43
CA ALA A 162 -11.88 -12.29 -1.98
C ALA A 162 -11.01 -13.48 -2.38
N ASN A 163 -10.51 -14.21 -1.38
CA ASN A 163 -9.70 -15.40 -1.56
C ASN A 163 -10.50 -16.63 -1.14
N ASN A 164 -10.59 -17.61 -2.01
CA ASN A 164 -11.27 -18.87 -1.75
C ASN A 164 -10.25 -20.00 -1.86
N ILE A 165 -9.95 -20.65 -0.74
CA ILE A 165 -9.05 -21.80 -0.69
C ILE A 165 -9.90 -23.05 -0.54
N PHE A 166 -9.78 -23.94 -1.52
CA PHE A 166 -10.42 -25.25 -1.51
C PHE A 166 -9.37 -26.33 -1.24
N ASN A 167 -9.35 -26.85 -0.02
CA ASN A 167 -8.47 -27.94 0.36
C ASN A 167 -9.13 -29.29 0.03
N LEU A 168 -9.00 -29.68 -1.24
CA LEU A 168 -9.47 -30.96 -1.71
C LEU A 168 -8.47 -32.06 -1.28
N LYS A 169 -8.96 -33.28 -0.99
CA LYS A 169 -8.08 -34.36 -0.48
C LYS A 169 -6.85 -34.65 -1.34
N TRP A 170 -6.87 -34.31 -2.63
CA TRP A 170 -5.85 -34.62 -3.62
C TRP A 170 -5.16 -33.40 -4.25
N MET A 171 -5.68 -32.19 -3.96
CA MET A 171 -5.09 -30.93 -4.40
C MET A 171 -5.64 -29.76 -3.59
N ILE A 172 -4.95 -28.63 -3.65
CA ILE A 172 -5.42 -27.33 -3.16
C ILE A 172 -5.69 -26.44 -4.37
N ALA A 173 -6.90 -25.89 -4.44
CA ALA A 173 -7.26 -24.87 -5.42
C ALA A 173 -7.49 -23.53 -4.69
N THR A 174 -6.88 -22.47 -5.18
CA THR A 174 -7.09 -21.11 -4.70
C THR A 174 -7.65 -20.26 -5.83
N PHE A 175 -8.78 -19.62 -5.58
CA PHE A 175 -9.38 -18.68 -6.51
C PHE A 175 -9.48 -17.31 -5.84
N SER A 176 -8.81 -16.32 -6.40
CA SER A 176 -8.73 -14.95 -5.87
C SER A 176 -9.43 -13.98 -6.82
N ILE A 177 -10.21 -13.08 -6.24
CA ILE A 177 -10.88 -11.98 -6.96
C ILE A 177 -10.44 -10.69 -6.30
N THR A 178 -9.95 -9.74 -7.09
CA THR A 178 -9.62 -8.38 -6.65
C THR A 178 -10.42 -7.38 -7.44
N GLY A 179 -11.23 -6.58 -6.76
CA GLY A 179 -12.01 -5.49 -7.34
C GLY A 179 -11.58 -4.14 -6.79
N GLN A 180 -11.52 -3.13 -7.65
CA GLN A 180 -11.22 -1.76 -7.26
C GLN A 180 -12.07 -0.77 -8.04
N THR A 181 -12.59 0.24 -7.36
CA THR A 181 -13.28 1.37 -8.01
C THR A 181 -12.30 2.46 -8.43
N GLU A 182 -12.75 3.35 -9.31
CA GLU A 182 -12.06 4.62 -9.54
C GLU A 182 -12.02 5.43 -8.24
N GLY A 183 -11.01 6.31 -8.10
CA GLY A 183 -10.99 7.24 -6.99
C GLY A 183 -9.66 7.96 -6.82
N HIS A 184 -9.56 8.80 -5.80
CA HIS A 184 -8.39 9.62 -5.55
C HIS A 184 -7.59 9.13 -4.35
N ILE A 185 -6.27 9.04 -4.53
CA ILE A 185 -5.30 8.81 -3.46
C ILE A 185 -4.25 9.92 -3.55
N ALA A 186 -4.20 10.79 -2.53
CA ALA A 186 -3.42 12.03 -2.55
C ALA A 186 -3.73 12.85 -3.83
N ASN A 187 -2.72 13.22 -4.61
CA ASN A 187 -2.87 13.96 -5.86
C ASN A 187 -3.01 13.05 -7.10
N GLN A 188 -3.34 11.78 -6.91
CA GLN A 188 -3.48 10.81 -7.99
C GLN A 188 -4.93 10.36 -8.15
N PHE A 189 -5.39 10.25 -9.36
CA PHE A 189 -6.61 9.54 -9.70
C PHE A 189 -6.26 8.12 -10.11
N VAL A 190 -6.61 7.18 -9.26
CA VAL A 190 -6.41 5.77 -9.53
C VAL A 190 -7.57 5.31 -10.39
N ARG A 191 -7.27 4.99 -11.57
CA ARG A 191 -7.92 4.40 -12.74
C ARG A 191 -9.38 3.95 -12.62
N LYS A 192 -9.99 3.77 -13.79
CA LYS A 192 -11.26 3.03 -13.95
C LYS A 192 -11.22 1.70 -13.23
N GLY A 193 -12.24 1.42 -12.43
CA GLY A 193 -12.37 0.20 -11.66
C GLY A 193 -12.00 -1.04 -12.46
N PHE A 194 -11.35 -1.98 -11.83
CA PHE A 194 -10.97 -3.26 -12.44
C PHE A 194 -11.45 -4.43 -11.61
N LEU A 195 -11.57 -5.57 -12.24
CA LEU A 195 -11.84 -6.85 -11.61
C LEU A 195 -10.78 -7.85 -12.06
N GLY A 196 -9.79 -8.13 -11.22
CA GLY A 196 -8.78 -9.16 -11.45
C GLY A 196 -9.27 -10.51 -10.92
N CYS A 197 -8.94 -11.60 -11.61
CA CYS A 197 -9.23 -12.96 -11.19
C CYS A 197 -7.99 -13.84 -11.38
N ASP A 198 -7.59 -14.53 -10.33
CA ASP A 198 -6.42 -15.42 -10.32
C ASP A 198 -6.84 -16.84 -9.90
N LEU A 199 -6.18 -17.83 -10.47
CA LEU A 199 -6.37 -19.23 -10.12
C LEU A 199 -5.02 -19.89 -9.84
N THR A 200 -4.88 -20.54 -8.69
CA THR A 200 -3.72 -21.35 -8.36
C THR A 200 -4.17 -22.77 -8.03
N LEU A 201 -3.61 -23.75 -8.72
CA LEU A 201 -3.81 -25.17 -8.46
C LEU A 201 -2.51 -25.79 -7.97
N THR A 202 -2.54 -26.38 -6.78
CA THR A 202 -1.34 -27.00 -6.16
C THR A 202 -1.62 -28.47 -5.85
N LYS A 203 -0.71 -29.35 -6.32
CA LYS A 203 -0.73 -30.77 -6.00
C LYS A 203 0.61 -31.21 -5.46
N SER A 204 0.58 -31.87 -4.28
CA SER A 204 1.75 -32.52 -3.70
C SER A 204 1.67 -34.03 -3.93
N LEU A 205 2.80 -34.64 -4.32
CA LEU A 205 2.96 -36.05 -4.58
C LEU A 205 4.18 -36.60 -3.82
N PHE A 206 4.27 -37.91 -3.69
CA PHE A 206 5.39 -38.60 -3.05
C PHE A 206 5.69 -38.11 -1.63
N ASN A 207 4.67 -38.04 -0.76
CA ASN A 207 4.78 -37.51 0.60
C ASN A 207 5.40 -36.10 0.61
N GLU A 208 4.83 -35.20 -0.18
CA GLU A 208 5.22 -33.78 -0.34
C GLU A 208 6.61 -33.54 -0.99
N LYS A 209 7.30 -34.59 -1.46
CA LYS A 209 8.58 -34.45 -2.14
C LYS A 209 8.46 -33.78 -3.51
N LEU A 210 7.35 -33.97 -4.23
CA LEU A 210 7.09 -33.30 -5.49
C LEU A 210 5.86 -32.38 -5.35
N LYS A 211 6.07 -31.08 -5.52
CA LYS A 211 5.02 -30.08 -5.61
C LYS A 211 4.87 -29.61 -7.05
N ILE A 212 3.66 -29.76 -7.59
CA ILE A 212 3.25 -29.24 -8.90
C ILE A 212 2.31 -28.07 -8.63
N GLN A 213 2.58 -26.92 -9.22
CA GLN A 213 1.76 -25.73 -9.09
C GLN A 213 1.51 -25.12 -10.47
N PHE A 214 0.23 -25.02 -10.81
CA PHE A 214 -0.25 -24.24 -11.95
C PHE A 214 -0.83 -22.94 -11.44
N GLU A 215 -0.49 -21.83 -12.09
CA GLU A 215 -0.88 -20.49 -11.72
C GLU A 215 -1.35 -19.73 -12.95
N ALA A 216 -2.52 -19.15 -12.88
CA ALA A 216 -3.08 -18.28 -13.89
C ALA A 216 -3.44 -16.96 -13.25
N ILE A 217 -2.70 -15.91 -13.57
CA ILE A 217 -2.87 -14.54 -13.07
C ILE A 217 -3.63 -13.73 -14.10
N ASP A 218 -4.58 -12.92 -13.64
CA ASP A 218 -5.44 -12.05 -14.44
C ASP A 218 -6.11 -12.82 -15.62
N LEU A 219 -6.90 -13.83 -15.26
CA LEU A 219 -7.58 -14.73 -16.21
C LEU A 219 -8.34 -14.00 -17.32
N PHE A 220 -8.88 -12.82 -17.03
CA PHE A 220 -9.73 -12.05 -17.95
C PHE A 220 -9.02 -10.84 -18.58
N HIS A 221 -7.72 -10.69 -18.35
CA HIS A 221 -6.92 -9.58 -18.87
C HIS A 221 -7.51 -8.19 -18.54
N THR A 222 -7.97 -8.03 -17.32
CA THR A 222 -8.66 -6.82 -16.85
C THR A 222 -7.81 -5.97 -15.89
N ALA A 223 -6.65 -6.47 -15.42
CA ALA A 223 -5.81 -5.83 -14.43
C ALA A 223 -4.85 -4.75 -15.00
N ASN A 224 -5.30 -3.94 -15.96
CA ASN A 224 -4.50 -2.85 -16.53
C ASN A 224 -4.49 -1.61 -15.62
N THR A 225 -3.34 -1.00 -15.40
CA THR A 225 -3.19 0.17 -14.51
C THR A 225 -3.18 1.49 -15.28
N HIS A 226 -4.14 2.36 -14.96
CA HIS A 226 -4.22 3.73 -15.49
C HIS A 226 -4.21 4.71 -14.31
N VAL A 227 -3.20 5.54 -14.18
CA VAL A 227 -3.09 6.54 -13.13
C VAL A 227 -3.01 7.91 -13.75
N LYS A 228 -3.86 8.84 -13.29
CA LYS A 228 -3.79 10.25 -13.62
C LYS A 228 -3.17 11.01 -12.47
N ILE A 229 -2.10 11.74 -12.73
CA ILE A 229 -1.42 12.55 -11.72
C ILE A 229 -1.83 14.01 -11.94
N TYR A 230 -2.35 14.62 -10.91
CA TYR A 230 -2.72 16.04 -10.89
C TYR A 230 -1.57 16.85 -10.30
N SER A 231 -1.01 17.75 -11.09
CA SER A 231 0.16 18.54 -10.73
C SER A 231 -0.03 19.99 -11.20
N GLY A 232 -0.82 20.74 -10.45
CA GLY A 232 -1.18 22.09 -10.87
C GLY A 232 -2.03 22.08 -12.14
N ALA A 233 -1.66 22.90 -13.13
CA ALA A 233 -2.29 22.92 -14.44
C ALA A 233 -1.95 21.68 -15.29
N ASN A 234 -0.91 20.94 -14.92
CA ASN A 234 -0.48 19.76 -15.66
C ASN A 234 -1.27 18.52 -15.27
N ARG A 235 -1.58 17.70 -16.26
CA ARG A 235 -2.24 16.41 -16.13
C ARG A 235 -1.39 15.37 -16.82
N THR A 236 -0.76 14.50 -16.04
CA THR A 236 0.03 13.38 -16.58
C THR A 236 -0.79 12.12 -16.47
N THR A 237 -1.01 11.43 -17.57
CA THR A 237 -1.64 10.11 -17.58
C THR A 237 -0.56 9.06 -17.74
N TRP A 238 -0.47 8.18 -16.76
CA TRP A 238 0.37 7.00 -16.82
C TRP A 238 -0.51 5.80 -17.14
N ILE A 239 -0.25 5.17 -18.28
CA ILE A 239 -0.93 3.96 -18.72
C ILE A 239 0.10 2.85 -18.70
N ASP A 240 -0.08 1.89 -17.83
CA ASP A 240 0.69 0.67 -17.82
C ASP A 240 -0.15 -0.43 -18.47
N SER A 241 0.19 -0.74 -19.72
CA SER A 241 -0.48 -1.77 -20.53
C SER A 241 0.33 -3.04 -20.63
N LEU A 242 1.08 -3.40 -19.58
CA LEU A 242 1.77 -4.69 -19.53
C LEU A 242 0.76 -5.82 -19.75
N SER A 243 1.21 -6.87 -20.43
CA SER A 243 0.44 -8.11 -20.54
C SER A 243 0.26 -8.68 -19.14
N SER A 244 -0.91 -8.40 -18.53
CA SER A 244 -1.21 -8.75 -17.14
C SER A 244 -1.52 -10.24 -16.99
N SER A 245 -2.04 -10.88 -18.05
CA SER A 245 -2.35 -12.31 -18.03
C SER A 245 -1.09 -13.16 -18.12
N THR A 246 -0.84 -13.96 -17.11
CA THR A 246 0.33 -14.85 -17.03
C THR A 246 -0.13 -16.25 -16.64
N PHE A 247 0.37 -17.25 -17.37
CA PHE A 247 0.18 -18.66 -17.04
C PHE A 247 1.53 -19.27 -16.72
N SER A 248 1.66 -19.90 -15.57
CA SER A 248 2.89 -20.56 -15.15
C SER A 248 2.66 -21.96 -14.64
N LEU A 249 3.62 -22.86 -14.92
CA LEU A 249 3.67 -24.21 -14.36
C LEU A 249 5.00 -24.38 -13.66
N SER A 250 4.98 -24.64 -12.37
CA SER A 250 6.19 -24.90 -11.59
C SER A 250 6.21 -26.32 -11.04
N LEU A 251 7.39 -26.93 -11.10
CA LEU A 251 7.67 -28.26 -10.55
C LEU A 251 8.80 -28.11 -9.53
N ARG A 252 8.53 -28.45 -8.28
CA ARG A 252 9.55 -28.45 -7.22
C ARG A 252 9.71 -29.86 -6.66
N TYR A 253 10.92 -30.41 -6.80
CA TYR A 253 11.25 -31.68 -6.17
C TYR A 253 12.27 -31.50 -5.05
N THR A 254 11.99 -32.05 -3.87
CA THR A 254 12.85 -31.97 -2.69
C THR A 254 13.59 -33.32 -2.55
N PHE A 255 14.89 -33.32 -2.88
CA PHE A 255 15.70 -34.54 -2.88
C PHE A 255 16.06 -35.05 -1.48
N ASN A 256 16.29 -34.16 -0.52
CA ASN A 256 16.57 -34.53 0.86
C ASN A 256 15.99 -33.48 1.81
N SER A 257 15.05 -33.85 2.63
CA SER A 257 14.69 -33.07 3.81
C SER A 257 15.71 -33.38 4.92
N TYR A 258 16.82 -32.68 4.96
CA TYR A 258 17.64 -32.65 6.16
C TYR A 258 16.84 -31.96 7.25
N SER A 259 16.26 -32.71 8.16
CA SER A 259 15.79 -32.12 9.41
C SER A 259 17.05 -31.69 10.17
N ASN A 260 17.25 -30.38 10.30
CA ASN A 260 18.29 -29.85 11.17
C ASN A 260 18.06 -30.36 12.58
N LYS A 261 18.73 -31.44 12.97
CA LYS A 261 18.78 -31.96 14.34
C LYS A 261 19.55 -31.00 15.28
N TYR A 262 20.13 -29.93 14.74
CA TYR A 262 20.91 -29.00 15.54
C TYR A 262 19.97 -27.94 16.17
N LYS A 263 19.55 -28.21 17.39
CA LYS A 263 18.83 -27.25 18.27
C LYS A 263 19.79 -26.44 19.17
N GLY A 264 21.01 -26.22 18.74
CA GLY A 264 21.98 -25.42 19.48
C GLY A 264 22.03 -23.98 18.98
N SER A 265 22.20 -23.02 19.89
CA SER A 265 22.54 -21.65 19.52
C SER A 265 23.87 -21.61 18.75
N SER A 266 23.96 -20.84 17.67
CA SER A 266 25.21 -20.71 16.93
C SER A 266 26.29 -20.07 17.83
N ALA A 267 27.54 -20.55 17.72
CA ALA A 267 28.63 -19.93 18.44
C ALA A 267 28.68 -18.41 18.11
N GLY A 268 28.60 -17.55 19.13
CA GLY A 268 28.58 -16.10 18.99
C GLY A 268 27.21 -15.44 18.91
N GLU A 269 26.10 -16.15 19.05
CA GLU A 269 24.73 -15.56 19.05
C GLU A 269 24.52 -14.60 20.23
N SER A 270 25.02 -14.95 21.42
CA SER A 270 25.01 -14.08 22.59
C SER A 270 25.86 -12.79 22.44
N GLN A 271 26.87 -12.82 21.58
CA GLN A 271 27.70 -11.65 21.26
C GLN A 271 27.11 -10.78 20.17
N ARG A 272 26.43 -11.35 19.19
CA ARG A 272 25.68 -10.60 18.17
C ARG A 272 24.49 -9.85 18.74
N ASN A 273 23.80 -10.40 19.72
CA ASN A 273 22.69 -9.73 20.42
C ASN A 273 23.14 -8.57 21.35
N ARG A 274 24.45 -8.35 21.52
CA ARG A 274 25.03 -7.22 22.25
C ARG A 274 25.40 -6.03 21.35
N ILE A 275 25.32 -6.20 20.03
CA ILE A 275 25.77 -5.21 19.04
C ILE A 275 24.59 -4.52 18.35
N ASN A 276 23.36 -5.00 18.55
CA ASN A 276 22.12 -4.39 18.03
C ASN A 276 21.41 -3.56 19.11
#